data_fe7f2fc1b027a8f79dccb0da5e1b3eab
#
_entry.id   fe7f2fc1b027a8f79dccb0da5e1b3eab
#
_cell.length_a   1.000
_cell.length_b   1.000
_cell.length_c   1.000
_cell.angle_alpha   90.00
_cell.angle_beta   90.00
_cell.angle_gamma   90.00
#
_symmetry.space_group_name_H-M   'P 1'
#
loop_
_entity.id
_entity.type
_entity.pdbx_description
1 polymer ?
#
loop_
_entity_poly.entity_id
_entity_poly.type
_entity_poly.pdbx_seq_one_letter_code
_entity_poly.pdbx_strand_id
1 'polypeptide(L)'
;GMTDRIYPQFATHNAHTVAAILDMSDDPQAYEFQRLHGMGERLHDIVHEAEGTRCRIYAPVGAHRDLLAYLVRRLLENGANSSFVNQVVDEDVPPEVVAADPFEAVLPANPVRGGSDLYAPSRRNSIGWDLTDTAMLAEFDRIRKPFRATRFAAQPRLAAAITPVESRDIYSPSSPTDSVGTVSEATSEHVEVALANAGKWDASPEKRARVLNAAADLYEENSGEFFAILTREAGKTPLDAVGEIREAVDFLRYYATLTANCGTPVGVITCISPWNFPLAIFTGQIAGALAAGCGVLAKPAEQTPLVADLAIRQLLAAGVPAHALQCLPGDGATVGVALTSDPRVSAVAFTGSTENAQAIRRAMAENLAPGAPLVAETGGLNAMIVDSTALLEQAVRDVVASAFQSAGQRCSA
;
A
#
# COMPACT_ATOMS: atom_id res chain seq x y z
N GLY A 1 -26.77 -22.06 -0.94
CA GLY A 1 -25.47 -22.31 -0.76
C GLY A 1 -24.88 -23.57 -1.40
N MET A 2 -23.94 -24.25 -0.70
CA MET A 2 -23.18 -25.40 -1.19
C MET A 2 -23.49 -26.66 -0.36
N THR A 3 -24.73 -26.84 0.04
CA THR A 3 -25.16 -27.98 0.89
C THR A 3 -25.05 -29.34 0.21
N ASP A 4 -24.85 -29.37 -1.12
CA ASP A 4 -24.47 -30.53 -1.90
C ASP A 4 -23.04 -31.03 -1.66
N ARG A 5 -22.18 -30.19 -1.08
CA ARG A 5 -20.74 -30.43 -0.85
C ARG A 5 -20.31 -30.25 0.59
N ILE A 6 -21.01 -29.43 1.35
CA ILE A 6 -20.68 -29.05 2.71
C ILE A 6 -21.91 -29.28 3.58
N TYR A 7 -21.73 -29.95 4.73
CA TYR A 7 -22.72 -29.99 5.78
C TYR A 7 -22.39 -28.90 6.82
N PRO A 8 -23.12 -27.77 6.82
CA PRO A 8 -22.86 -26.68 7.73
C PRO A 8 -23.21 -27.04 9.17
N GLN A 9 -22.35 -26.63 10.10
CA GLN A 9 -22.54 -26.80 11.54
C GLN A 9 -22.38 -25.44 12.21
N PHE A 10 -23.50 -24.83 12.63
CA PHE A 10 -23.52 -23.47 13.15
C PHE A 10 -23.46 -23.44 14.67
N ALA A 11 -22.29 -23.17 15.23
CA ALA A 11 -22.10 -23.02 16.67
C ALA A 11 -22.44 -21.58 17.09
N THR A 12 -23.60 -21.41 17.72
CA THR A 12 -24.08 -20.10 18.15
C THR A 12 -25.01 -20.19 19.35
N HIS A 13 -25.01 -19.14 20.19
CA HIS A 13 -25.98 -18.93 21.27
C HIS A 13 -26.73 -17.61 21.10
N ASN A 14 -26.58 -16.97 19.95
CA ASN A 14 -27.20 -15.70 19.62
C ASN A 14 -28.47 -15.91 18.80
N ALA A 15 -29.63 -15.43 19.29
CA ALA A 15 -30.93 -15.63 18.66
C ALA A 15 -31.02 -14.96 17.27
N HIS A 16 -30.39 -13.79 17.06
CA HIS A 16 -30.36 -13.15 15.74
C HIS A 16 -29.63 -14.01 14.71
N THR A 17 -28.50 -14.60 15.10
CA THR A 17 -27.75 -15.51 14.22
C THR A 17 -28.58 -16.76 13.90
N VAL A 18 -29.26 -17.33 14.88
CA VAL A 18 -30.16 -18.46 14.67
C VAL A 18 -31.29 -18.09 13.70
N ALA A 19 -31.98 -16.98 13.93
CA ALA A 19 -33.07 -16.50 13.08
C ALA A 19 -32.59 -16.25 11.64
N ALA A 20 -31.43 -15.61 11.46
CA ALA A 20 -30.87 -15.39 10.13
C ALA A 20 -30.54 -16.68 9.39
N ILE A 21 -30.03 -17.72 10.09
CA ILE A 21 -29.75 -19.03 9.49
C ILE A 21 -31.04 -19.74 9.06
N LEU A 22 -32.09 -19.66 9.90
CA LEU A 22 -33.39 -20.21 9.58
C LEU A 22 -34.00 -19.53 8.35
N ASP A 23 -33.93 -18.21 8.27
CA ASP A 23 -34.44 -17.43 7.13
C ASP A 23 -33.66 -17.72 5.82
N MET A 24 -32.36 -17.97 5.91
CA MET A 24 -31.52 -18.26 4.74
C MET A 24 -31.65 -19.70 4.21
N SER A 25 -32.31 -20.61 4.89
CA SER A 25 -32.33 -22.04 4.54
C SER A 25 -33.75 -22.61 4.49
N ASP A 26 -34.13 -23.10 3.32
CA ASP A 26 -35.44 -23.77 3.09
C ASP A 26 -35.46 -25.24 3.58
N ASP A 27 -34.31 -25.83 3.89
CA ASP A 27 -34.20 -27.23 4.32
C ASP A 27 -33.52 -27.34 5.69
N PRO A 28 -34.32 -27.55 6.77
CA PRO A 28 -33.77 -27.67 8.13
C PRO A 28 -32.92 -28.93 8.35
N GLN A 29 -32.92 -29.89 7.40
CA GLN A 29 -32.09 -31.07 7.48
C GLN A 29 -30.73 -30.93 6.76
N ALA A 30 -30.53 -29.86 6.01
CA ALA A 30 -29.29 -29.60 5.28
C ALA A 30 -28.14 -29.09 6.17
N TYR A 31 -28.41 -28.79 7.44
CA TYR A 31 -27.43 -28.28 8.41
C TYR A 31 -27.79 -28.70 9.83
N GLU A 32 -26.95 -28.35 10.81
CA GLU A 32 -27.23 -28.49 12.22
C GLU A 32 -26.76 -27.25 12.99
N PHE A 33 -27.46 -26.95 14.07
CA PHE A 33 -26.94 -26.05 15.10
C PHE A 33 -26.01 -26.79 16.06
N GLN A 34 -25.13 -26.04 16.69
CA GLN A 34 -24.28 -26.55 17.75
C GLN A 34 -24.36 -25.62 18.96
N ARG A 35 -24.43 -26.19 20.16
CA ARG A 35 -24.33 -25.46 21.41
C ARG A 35 -23.37 -26.11 22.37
N LEU A 36 -22.82 -25.31 23.27
CA LEU A 36 -22.06 -25.80 24.41
C LEU A 36 -23.01 -26.41 25.44
N HIS A 37 -22.55 -27.47 26.09
CA HIS A 37 -23.23 -28.01 27.25
C HIS A 37 -23.37 -26.92 28.34
N GLY A 38 -24.59 -26.73 28.85
CA GLY A 38 -24.91 -25.70 29.84
C GLY A 38 -25.13 -24.29 29.28
N MET A 39 -25.14 -24.12 27.94
CA MET A 39 -25.38 -22.83 27.31
C MET A 39 -26.44 -22.92 26.20
N GLY A 40 -27.31 -21.89 26.12
CA GLY A 40 -28.29 -21.76 25.04
C GLY A 40 -29.34 -22.84 24.97
N GLU A 41 -29.59 -23.59 26.06
CA GLU A 41 -30.52 -24.74 26.08
C GLU A 41 -31.91 -24.33 25.63
N ARG A 42 -32.49 -23.35 26.28
CA ARG A 42 -33.87 -22.90 25.99
C ARG A 42 -34.02 -22.37 24.57
N LEU A 43 -33.04 -21.65 24.04
CA LEU A 43 -33.05 -21.16 22.67
C LEU A 43 -33.10 -22.31 21.68
N HIS A 44 -32.22 -23.28 21.82
CA HIS A 44 -32.17 -24.40 20.88
C HIS A 44 -33.30 -25.39 21.05
N ASP A 45 -33.85 -25.55 22.25
CA ASP A 45 -35.07 -26.35 22.46
C ASP A 45 -36.26 -25.75 21.72
N ILE A 46 -36.48 -24.45 21.85
CA ILE A 46 -37.56 -23.72 21.11
C ILE A 46 -37.38 -23.91 19.60
N VAL A 47 -36.19 -23.71 19.08
CA VAL A 47 -35.91 -23.83 17.65
C VAL A 47 -36.09 -25.25 17.16
N HIS A 48 -35.64 -26.24 17.93
CA HIS A 48 -35.83 -27.66 17.60
C HIS A 48 -37.34 -28.04 17.57
N GLU A 49 -38.09 -27.60 18.55
CA GLU A 49 -39.54 -27.87 18.65
C GLU A 49 -40.32 -27.18 17.50
N ALA A 50 -39.96 -25.95 17.14
CA ALA A 50 -40.66 -25.17 16.12
C ALA A 50 -40.30 -25.56 14.69
N GLU A 51 -39.02 -25.76 14.40
CA GLU A 51 -38.47 -25.89 13.04
C GLU A 51 -37.95 -27.30 12.71
N GLY A 52 -37.87 -28.21 13.69
CA GLY A 52 -37.34 -29.56 13.49
C GLY A 52 -35.88 -29.64 13.16
N THR A 53 -35.10 -28.58 13.39
CA THR A 53 -33.68 -28.52 13.13
C THR A 53 -32.92 -29.47 14.06
N ARG A 54 -31.75 -29.92 13.61
CA ARG A 54 -30.83 -30.71 14.45
C ARG A 54 -30.02 -29.78 15.35
N CYS A 55 -29.77 -30.21 16.58
CA CYS A 55 -28.85 -29.52 17.48
C CYS A 55 -27.86 -30.50 18.11
N ARG A 56 -26.58 -30.24 17.90
CA ARG A 56 -25.51 -31.00 18.53
C ARG A 56 -25.02 -30.29 19.78
N ILE A 57 -24.96 -31.04 20.89
CA ILE A 57 -24.45 -30.52 22.16
C ILE A 57 -23.01 -31.03 22.31
N TYR A 58 -22.05 -30.15 22.50
CA TYR A 58 -20.68 -30.53 22.71
C TYR A 58 -20.14 -30.01 24.05
N ALA A 59 -19.24 -30.82 24.62
CA ALA A 59 -18.53 -30.46 25.85
C ALA A 59 -17.06 -30.88 25.68
N PRO A 60 -16.11 -30.10 26.18
CA PRO A 60 -14.70 -30.47 26.19
C PRO A 60 -14.48 -31.63 27.16
N VAL A 61 -13.62 -32.56 26.77
CA VAL A 61 -13.19 -33.69 27.60
C VAL A 61 -11.67 -33.67 27.73
N GLY A 62 -11.17 -33.67 28.98
CA GLY A 62 -9.74 -33.64 29.24
C GLY A 62 -9.41 -33.46 30.73
N ALA A 63 -8.13 -33.45 31.07
CA ALA A 63 -7.68 -33.14 32.42
C ALA A 63 -7.96 -31.66 32.75
N HIS A 64 -8.22 -31.36 34.00
CA HIS A 64 -8.58 -30.01 34.45
C HIS A 64 -7.59 -28.91 33.96
N ARG A 65 -6.29 -29.18 34.04
CA ARG A 65 -5.25 -28.25 33.57
C ARG A 65 -5.34 -27.93 32.06
N ASP A 66 -5.77 -28.90 31.25
CA ASP A 66 -5.85 -28.76 29.79
C ASP A 66 -7.13 -28.02 29.37
N LEU A 67 -8.16 -28.07 30.23
CA LEU A 67 -9.45 -27.41 30.01
C LEU A 67 -9.50 -26.00 30.59
N LEU A 68 -8.57 -25.59 31.42
CA LEU A 68 -8.63 -24.30 32.11
C LEU A 68 -8.68 -23.11 31.13
N ALA A 69 -7.80 -23.10 30.16
CA ALA A 69 -7.78 -22.04 29.14
C ALA A 69 -9.07 -21.97 28.31
N TYR A 70 -9.67 -23.11 28.01
CA TYR A 70 -10.96 -23.20 27.32
C TYR A 70 -12.09 -22.62 28.19
N LEU A 71 -12.16 -23.00 29.45
CA LEU A 71 -13.20 -22.54 30.38
C LEU A 71 -13.08 -21.04 30.67
N VAL A 72 -11.86 -20.54 30.89
CA VAL A 72 -11.62 -19.11 31.10
C VAL A 72 -12.07 -18.28 29.89
N ARG A 73 -11.78 -18.74 28.67
CA ARG A 73 -12.26 -18.06 27.45
C ARG A 73 -13.78 -18.01 27.37
N ARG A 74 -14.46 -19.11 27.71
CA ARG A 74 -15.94 -19.13 27.75
C ARG A 74 -16.51 -18.17 28.79
N LEU A 75 -15.91 -18.11 29.97
CA LEU A 75 -16.33 -17.15 31.00
C LEU A 75 -16.15 -15.71 30.57
N LEU A 76 -15.03 -15.39 29.92
CA LEU A 76 -14.77 -14.03 29.40
C LEU A 76 -15.75 -13.64 28.26
N GLU A 77 -16.04 -14.56 27.36
CA GLU A 77 -17.01 -14.31 26.29
C GLU A 77 -18.42 -14.06 26.83
N ASN A 78 -18.85 -14.82 27.81
CA ASN A 78 -20.16 -14.68 28.43
C ASN A 78 -20.26 -13.47 29.36
N GLY A 79 -19.16 -13.07 29.98
CA GLY A 79 -19.11 -11.95 30.90
C GLY A 79 -18.96 -10.58 30.25
N ALA A 80 -18.84 -10.51 28.92
CA ALA A 80 -18.79 -9.22 28.21
C ALA A 80 -20.17 -8.56 28.23
N ASN A 81 -20.26 -7.30 28.65
CA ASN A 81 -21.54 -6.56 28.73
C ASN A 81 -22.27 -6.45 27.39
N SER A 82 -21.55 -6.54 26.28
CA SER A 82 -22.10 -6.57 24.92
C SER A 82 -22.51 -7.97 24.45
N SER A 83 -22.30 -9.01 25.26
CA SER A 83 -22.69 -10.38 24.92
C SER A 83 -24.21 -10.52 24.90
N PHE A 84 -24.76 -11.13 23.83
CA PHE A 84 -26.18 -11.48 23.77
C PHE A 84 -26.63 -12.31 25.00
N VAL A 85 -25.79 -13.24 25.45
CA VAL A 85 -26.09 -14.07 26.63
C VAL A 85 -26.22 -13.24 27.90
N ASN A 86 -25.37 -12.22 28.07
CA ASN A 86 -25.44 -11.33 29.22
C ASN A 86 -26.69 -10.45 29.18
N GLN A 87 -27.02 -9.92 28.02
CA GLN A 87 -28.25 -9.10 27.82
C GLN A 87 -29.55 -9.88 28.06
N VAL A 88 -29.60 -11.15 27.68
CA VAL A 88 -30.78 -12.02 27.86
C VAL A 88 -31.04 -12.36 29.33
N VAL A 89 -30.00 -12.45 30.17
CA VAL A 89 -30.13 -12.76 31.60
C VAL A 89 -30.27 -11.52 32.48
N ASP A 90 -30.09 -10.34 31.93
CA ASP A 90 -30.24 -9.06 32.64
C ASP A 90 -31.71 -8.66 32.68
N GLU A 91 -32.31 -8.73 33.86
CA GLU A 91 -33.74 -8.42 34.07
C GLU A 91 -34.07 -6.93 33.82
N ASP A 92 -33.06 -6.05 33.79
CA ASP A 92 -33.21 -4.63 33.53
C ASP A 92 -33.24 -4.32 32.01
N VAL A 93 -32.92 -5.29 31.16
CA VAL A 93 -32.91 -5.14 29.68
C VAL A 93 -34.25 -5.67 29.10
N PRO A 94 -35.14 -4.82 28.56
CA PRO A 94 -36.39 -5.26 27.95
C PRO A 94 -36.15 -6.19 26.75
N PRO A 95 -37.01 -7.21 26.53
CA PRO A 95 -36.91 -8.12 25.39
C PRO A 95 -36.87 -7.40 24.03
N GLU A 96 -37.56 -6.27 23.88
CA GLU A 96 -37.60 -5.46 22.66
C GLU A 96 -36.20 -4.87 22.32
N VAL A 97 -35.41 -4.54 23.35
CA VAL A 97 -34.02 -4.05 23.15
C VAL A 97 -33.12 -5.17 22.68
N VAL A 98 -33.30 -6.37 23.25
CA VAL A 98 -32.50 -7.56 22.83
C VAL A 98 -32.89 -8.02 21.43
N ALA A 99 -34.17 -7.86 21.06
CA ALA A 99 -34.72 -8.25 19.75
C ALA A 99 -34.57 -7.14 18.68
N ALA A 100 -34.06 -5.96 19.03
CA ALA A 100 -33.87 -4.86 18.08
C ALA A 100 -32.97 -5.24 16.92
N ASP A 101 -33.24 -4.68 15.75
CA ASP A 101 -32.37 -4.90 14.57
C ASP A 101 -30.91 -4.49 14.87
N PRO A 102 -29.96 -5.41 14.81
CA PRO A 102 -28.58 -5.09 15.10
C PRO A 102 -27.98 -4.06 14.14
N PHE A 103 -28.50 -3.91 12.92
CA PHE A 103 -28.05 -2.87 11.98
C PHE A 103 -28.55 -1.48 12.38
N GLU A 104 -29.73 -1.38 13.00
CA GLU A 104 -30.23 -0.12 13.55
C GLU A 104 -29.57 0.22 14.90
N ALA A 105 -29.22 -0.80 15.67
CA ALA A 105 -28.56 -0.66 16.98
C ALA A 105 -27.07 -0.30 16.88
N VAL A 106 -26.46 -0.39 15.71
CA VAL A 106 -25.06 0.03 15.50
C VAL A 106 -24.93 1.52 15.79
N LEU A 107 -24.23 1.84 16.87
CA LEU A 107 -23.93 3.21 17.22
C LEU A 107 -23.16 3.91 16.10
N PRO A 108 -23.54 5.17 15.74
CA PRO A 108 -22.87 5.89 14.66
C PRO A 108 -21.39 6.21 14.92
N ALA A 109 -20.89 6.00 16.12
CA ALA A 109 -19.51 6.18 16.49
C ALA A 109 -18.82 4.83 16.66
N ASN A 110 -18.32 4.27 15.55
CA ASN A 110 -17.36 3.18 15.67
C ASN A 110 -16.05 3.73 16.27
N PRO A 111 -15.62 3.30 17.48
CA PRO A 111 -14.38 3.76 18.09
C PRO A 111 -13.13 3.28 17.33
N VAL A 112 -13.29 2.30 16.46
CA VAL A 112 -12.19 1.79 15.61
C VAL A 112 -12.14 2.61 14.33
N ARG A 113 -11.03 3.32 14.13
CA ARG A 113 -10.82 4.10 12.91
C ARG A 113 -10.66 3.17 11.71
N GLY A 114 -11.28 3.51 10.58
CA GLY A 114 -11.02 2.86 9.31
C GLY A 114 -9.57 3.09 8.84
N GLY A 115 -9.07 2.23 7.96
CA GLY A 115 -7.71 2.31 7.44
C GLY A 115 -7.37 3.66 6.80
N SER A 116 -8.33 4.28 6.09
CA SER A 116 -8.17 5.61 5.49
C SER A 116 -7.99 6.73 6.53
N ASP A 117 -8.56 6.56 7.73
CA ASP A 117 -8.60 7.59 8.77
C ASP A 117 -7.59 7.34 9.90
N LEU A 118 -6.67 6.39 9.69
CA LEU A 118 -5.69 5.99 10.70
C LEU A 118 -4.89 7.18 11.25
N TYR A 119 -4.56 8.13 10.40
CA TYR A 119 -3.79 9.33 10.74
C TYR A 119 -4.64 10.62 10.81
N ALA A 120 -5.97 10.49 10.84
CA ALA A 120 -6.84 11.66 10.98
C ALA A 120 -6.62 12.36 12.34
N PRO A 121 -6.68 13.72 12.41
CA PRO A 121 -7.02 14.64 11.32
C PRO A 121 -5.83 15.07 10.45
N SER A 122 -4.60 14.61 10.72
CA SER A 122 -3.39 15.14 10.10
C SER A 122 -3.32 14.85 8.59
N ARG A 123 -3.70 13.66 8.17
CA ARG A 123 -3.77 13.24 6.77
C ARG A 123 -4.71 12.03 6.57
N ARG A 124 -5.18 11.87 5.36
CA ARG A 124 -5.82 10.64 4.91
C ARG A 124 -4.74 9.61 4.56
N ASN A 125 -4.95 8.36 4.93
CA ASN A 125 -4.10 7.24 4.51
C ASN A 125 -4.46 6.78 3.09
N SER A 126 -3.53 6.09 2.43
CA SER A 126 -3.78 5.48 1.12
C SER A 126 -4.89 4.42 1.17
N ILE A 127 -5.61 4.24 0.06
CA ILE A 127 -6.62 3.19 -0.07
C ILE A 127 -5.92 1.82 0.02
N GLY A 128 -6.43 0.97 0.92
CA GLY A 128 -5.98 -0.41 1.05
C GLY A 128 -6.68 -1.34 0.06
N TRP A 129 -5.96 -2.38 -0.36
CA TRP A 129 -6.48 -3.46 -1.20
C TRP A 129 -6.23 -4.79 -0.48
N ASP A 130 -7.26 -5.36 0.09
CA ASP A 130 -7.17 -6.71 0.68
C ASP A 130 -7.36 -7.76 -0.42
N LEU A 131 -6.25 -8.24 -0.96
CA LEU A 131 -6.27 -9.23 -2.03
C LEU A 131 -6.67 -10.65 -1.54
N THR A 132 -6.89 -10.84 -0.24
CA THR A 132 -7.50 -12.06 0.31
C THR A 132 -9.02 -12.02 0.22
N ASP A 133 -9.63 -10.84 0.09
CA ASP A 133 -11.03 -10.67 -0.24
C ASP A 133 -11.25 -10.87 -1.74
N THR A 134 -12.09 -11.84 -2.08
CA THR A 134 -12.40 -12.21 -3.47
C THR A 134 -13.03 -11.07 -4.28
N ALA A 135 -13.81 -10.19 -3.64
CA ALA A 135 -14.42 -9.04 -4.29
C ALA A 135 -13.36 -7.98 -4.63
N MET A 136 -12.45 -7.69 -3.69
CA MET A 136 -11.35 -6.75 -3.93
C MET A 136 -10.33 -7.30 -4.94
N LEU A 137 -10.07 -8.60 -4.94
CA LEU A 137 -9.23 -9.24 -5.95
C LEU A 137 -9.85 -9.14 -7.35
N ALA A 138 -11.16 -9.37 -7.46
CA ALA A 138 -11.89 -9.22 -8.71
C ALA A 138 -11.88 -7.75 -9.21
N GLU A 139 -12.01 -6.79 -8.31
CA GLU A 139 -11.91 -5.37 -8.63
C GLU A 139 -10.50 -4.98 -9.09
N PHE A 140 -9.45 -5.45 -8.42
CA PHE A 140 -8.06 -5.30 -8.84
C PHE A 140 -7.85 -5.77 -10.29
N ASP A 141 -8.36 -6.95 -10.62
CA ASP A 141 -8.27 -7.49 -11.97
C ASP A 141 -9.12 -6.69 -12.97
N ARG A 142 -10.29 -6.21 -12.58
CA ARG A 142 -11.19 -5.42 -13.41
C ARG A 142 -10.55 -4.09 -13.83
N ILE A 143 -9.98 -3.34 -12.89
CA ILE A 143 -9.38 -2.03 -13.20
C ILE A 143 -8.07 -2.14 -13.97
N ARG A 144 -7.31 -3.22 -13.77
CA ARG A 144 -6.07 -3.51 -14.49
C ARG A 144 -6.30 -4.02 -15.92
N LYS A 145 -7.42 -4.71 -16.17
CA LYS A 145 -7.72 -5.39 -17.43
C LYS A 145 -7.59 -4.53 -18.68
N PRO A 146 -8.05 -3.26 -18.73
CA PRO A 146 -7.92 -2.40 -19.90
C PRO A 146 -6.47 -2.16 -20.34
N PHE A 147 -5.53 -2.24 -19.39
CA PHE A 147 -4.12 -1.90 -19.60
C PHE A 147 -3.21 -3.12 -19.80
N ARG A 148 -3.73 -4.34 -19.70
CA ARG A 148 -2.91 -5.57 -19.77
C ARG A 148 -2.15 -5.75 -21.09
N ALA A 149 -2.71 -5.28 -22.20
CA ALA A 149 -2.11 -5.34 -23.54
C ALA A 149 -1.62 -3.97 -24.04
N THR A 150 -1.71 -2.93 -23.24
CA THR A 150 -1.27 -1.59 -23.61
C THR A 150 0.25 -1.59 -23.78
N ARG A 151 0.74 -0.97 -24.85
CA ARG A 151 2.14 -0.59 -25.02
C ARG A 151 2.30 0.84 -24.52
N PHE A 152 3.17 1.02 -23.56
CA PHE A 152 3.44 2.31 -22.92
C PHE A 152 4.62 3.00 -23.60
N ALA A 153 4.80 4.29 -23.35
CA ALA A 153 5.95 5.04 -23.84
C ALA A 153 6.45 6.01 -22.77
N ALA A 154 7.75 6.01 -22.57
CA ALA A 154 8.45 6.96 -21.71
C ALA A 154 9.41 7.79 -22.57
N GLN A 155 9.58 9.05 -22.19
CA GLN A 155 10.52 9.97 -22.85
C GLN A 155 10.95 11.06 -21.86
N PRO A 156 12.03 11.80 -22.13
CA PRO A 156 12.36 12.96 -21.35
C PRO A 156 11.20 13.95 -21.29
N ARG A 157 10.87 14.38 -20.06
CA ARG A 157 9.82 15.39 -19.83
C ARG A 157 10.46 16.64 -19.26
N LEU A 158 10.67 17.61 -20.14
CA LEU A 158 11.42 18.82 -19.84
C LEU A 158 10.52 20.06 -19.91
N ALA A 159 10.98 21.13 -19.31
CA ALA A 159 10.30 22.43 -19.34
C ALA A 159 10.35 23.11 -20.71
N ALA A 160 11.27 22.71 -21.56
CA ALA A 160 11.43 23.22 -22.92
C ALA A 160 11.25 22.08 -23.95
N ALA A 161 10.97 22.47 -25.19
CA ALA A 161 10.89 21.53 -26.30
C ALA A 161 12.28 20.86 -26.54
N ILE A 162 12.25 19.60 -26.90
CA ILE A 162 13.43 18.78 -27.14
C ILE A 162 13.38 18.11 -28.50
N THR A 163 14.54 17.77 -29.03
CA THR A 163 14.66 16.97 -30.24
C THR A 163 14.29 15.51 -29.92
N PRO A 164 13.37 14.88 -30.65
CA PRO A 164 13.07 13.46 -30.47
C PRO A 164 14.32 12.60 -30.75
N VAL A 165 14.48 11.54 -29.95
CA VAL A 165 15.55 10.55 -30.12
C VAL A 165 14.94 9.16 -30.33
N GLU A 166 15.75 8.24 -30.85
CA GLU A 166 15.35 6.85 -31.01
C GLU A 166 14.92 6.24 -29.68
N SER A 167 13.95 5.34 -29.78
CA SER A 167 13.43 4.61 -28.62
C SER A 167 13.92 3.17 -28.66
N ARG A 168 14.12 2.57 -27.46
CA ARG A 168 14.32 1.13 -27.29
C ARG A 168 13.12 0.49 -26.64
N ASP A 169 12.93 -0.81 -26.90
CA ASP A 169 11.87 -1.59 -26.28
C ASP A 169 12.19 -1.88 -24.80
N ILE A 170 11.12 -1.91 -24.00
CA ILE A 170 11.10 -2.39 -22.61
C ILE A 170 10.34 -3.71 -22.59
N TYR A 171 10.98 -4.76 -22.10
CA TYR A 171 10.42 -6.09 -21.99
C TYR A 171 10.12 -6.47 -20.55
N SER A 172 9.09 -7.30 -20.39
CA SER A 172 8.75 -7.84 -19.08
C SER A 172 9.81 -8.83 -18.59
N PRO A 173 10.31 -8.69 -17.35
CA PRO A 173 11.28 -9.65 -16.79
C PRO A 173 10.68 -11.03 -16.57
N SER A 174 9.35 -11.14 -16.43
CA SER A 174 8.64 -12.42 -16.26
C SER A 174 8.26 -13.08 -17.60
N SER A 175 8.26 -12.31 -18.71
CA SER A 175 7.93 -12.79 -20.05
C SER A 175 8.75 -12.03 -21.11
N PRO A 176 9.94 -12.54 -21.50
CA PRO A 176 10.84 -11.86 -22.44
C PRO A 176 10.24 -11.55 -23.82
N THR A 177 9.11 -12.15 -24.17
CA THR A 177 8.37 -11.88 -25.40
C THR A 177 7.30 -10.79 -25.27
N ASP A 178 6.99 -10.37 -24.03
CA ASP A 178 6.06 -9.27 -23.76
C ASP A 178 6.78 -7.94 -23.83
N SER A 179 6.64 -7.22 -24.95
CA SER A 179 7.07 -5.82 -25.08
C SER A 179 6.07 -4.95 -24.34
N VAL A 180 6.45 -4.47 -23.15
CA VAL A 180 5.64 -3.59 -22.29
C VAL A 180 5.47 -2.20 -22.90
N GLY A 181 6.50 -1.72 -23.60
CA GLY A 181 6.50 -0.40 -24.20
C GLY A 181 7.86 0.02 -24.71
N THR A 182 8.05 1.32 -24.88
CA THR A 182 9.30 1.91 -25.37
C THR A 182 9.78 3.05 -24.47
N VAL A 183 11.08 3.28 -24.44
CA VAL A 183 11.69 4.46 -23.82
C VAL A 183 12.61 5.17 -24.79
N SER A 184 12.45 6.49 -24.92
CA SER A 184 13.47 7.38 -25.49
C SER A 184 14.35 7.89 -24.36
N GLU A 185 15.64 7.61 -24.39
CA GLU A 185 16.56 8.00 -23.32
C GLU A 185 17.06 9.42 -23.51
N ALA A 186 17.32 10.12 -22.41
CA ALA A 186 17.86 11.46 -22.43
C ALA A 186 19.32 11.46 -22.90
N THR A 187 19.65 12.41 -23.76
CA THR A 187 21.01 12.68 -24.22
C THR A 187 21.69 13.78 -23.37
N SER A 188 22.97 14.02 -23.57
CA SER A 188 23.67 15.15 -22.96
C SER A 188 23.05 16.50 -23.31
N GLU A 189 22.49 16.66 -24.50
CA GLU A 189 21.74 17.86 -24.91
C GLU A 189 20.47 18.03 -24.07
N HIS A 190 19.71 16.94 -23.83
CA HIS A 190 18.54 16.95 -22.97
C HIS A 190 18.89 17.31 -21.52
N VAL A 191 20.02 16.83 -21.00
CA VAL A 191 20.51 17.19 -19.66
C VAL A 191 20.80 18.68 -19.58
N GLU A 192 21.47 19.25 -20.58
CA GLU A 192 21.76 20.70 -20.61
C GLU A 192 20.48 21.52 -20.67
N VAL A 193 19.52 21.14 -21.53
CA VAL A 193 18.19 21.78 -21.59
C VAL A 193 17.47 21.71 -20.25
N ALA A 194 17.50 20.56 -19.58
CA ALA A 194 16.88 20.39 -18.28
C ALA A 194 17.49 21.30 -17.21
N LEU A 195 18.82 21.30 -17.12
CA LEU A 195 19.58 22.13 -16.17
C LEU A 195 19.37 23.64 -16.41
N ALA A 196 19.32 24.06 -17.67
CA ALA A 196 19.09 25.46 -18.02
C ALA A 196 17.68 25.95 -17.68
N ASN A 197 16.70 25.05 -17.62
CA ASN A 197 15.29 25.39 -17.37
C ASN A 197 14.78 24.90 -16.01
N ALA A 198 15.62 24.28 -15.18
CA ALA A 198 15.25 23.87 -13.84
C ALA A 198 15.22 25.07 -12.88
N GLY A 199 14.21 25.13 -12.02
CA GLY A 199 14.07 26.19 -11.03
C GLY A 199 13.27 25.75 -9.82
N LYS A 200 13.40 26.51 -8.73
CA LYS A 200 12.60 26.33 -7.51
C LYS A 200 11.11 26.41 -7.82
N TRP A 201 10.32 25.69 -7.05
CA TRP A 201 8.87 25.83 -7.11
C TRP A 201 8.42 26.99 -6.22
N ASP A 202 8.34 28.16 -6.79
CA ASP A 202 7.92 29.39 -6.11
C ASP A 202 6.38 29.42 -5.94
N ALA A 203 5.89 28.62 -5.01
CA ALA A 203 4.49 28.55 -4.62
C ALA A 203 4.38 28.54 -3.11
N SER A 204 3.24 29.03 -2.58
CA SER A 204 3.01 28.99 -1.13
C SER A 204 2.97 27.55 -0.62
N PRO A 205 3.31 27.31 0.66
CA PRO A 205 3.22 25.98 1.27
C PRO A 205 1.85 25.33 1.09
N GLU A 206 0.77 26.09 1.24
CA GLU A 206 -0.61 25.60 1.09
C GLU A 206 -0.91 25.18 -0.36
N LYS A 207 -0.37 25.90 -1.36
CA LYS A 207 -0.51 25.52 -2.76
C LYS A 207 0.25 24.23 -3.05
N ARG A 208 1.48 24.12 -2.55
CA ARG A 208 2.27 22.87 -2.70
C ARG A 208 1.55 21.69 -2.05
N ALA A 209 1.03 21.85 -0.83
CA ALA A 209 0.26 20.82 -0.14
C ALA A 209 -0.98 20.37 -0.93
N ARG A 210 -1.76 21.31 -1.47
CA ARG A 210 -2.94 20.98 -2.30
C ARG A 210 -2.56 20.21 -3.54
N VAL A 211 -1.50 20.59 -4.23
CA VAL A 211 -1.06 19.92 -5.45
C VAL A 211 -0.53 18.52 -5.17
N LEU A 212 0.25 18.32 -4.09
CA LEU A 212 0.72 17.00 -3.69
C LEU A 212 -0.45 16.07 -3.30
N ASN A 213 -1.45 16.57 -2.58
CA ASN A 213 -2.66 15.78 -2.28
C ASN A 213 -3.44 15.45 -3.56
N ALA A 214 -3.58 16.40 -4.49
CA ALA A 214 -4.23 16.14 -5.78
C ALA A 214 -3.47 15.08 -6.61
N ALA A 215 -2.13 15.08 -6.57
CA ALA A 215 -1.32 14.04 -7.20
C ALA A 215 -1.55 12.67 -6.55
N ALA A 216 -1.69 12.61 -5.23
CA ALA A 216 -2.03 11.40 -4.50
C ALA A 216 -3.40 10.84 -4.93
N ASP A 217 -4.39 11.69 -5.08
CA ASP A 217 -5.72 11.31 -5.55
C ASP A 217 -5.68 10.79 -7.00
N LEU A 218 -4.92 11.45 -7.88
CA LEU A 218 -4.70 10.96 -9.26
C LEU A 218 -3.98 9.60 -9.31
N TYR A 219 -3.06 9.33 -8.39
CA TYR A 219 -2.41 8.00 -8.31
C TYR A 219 -3.42 6.91 -7.92
N GLU A 220 -4.31 7.20 -6.98
CA GLU A 220 -5.39 6.27 -6.60
C GLU A 220 -6.40 6.07 -7.73
N GLU A 221 -6.80 7.13 -8.41
CA GLU A 221 -7.72 7.08 -9.55
C GLU A 221 -7.16 6.28 -10.73
N ASN A 222 -5.85 6.39 -10.99
CA ASN A 222 -5.17 5.69 -12.07
C ASN A 222 -4.49 4.37 -11.62
N SER A 223 -4.87 3.83 -10.48
CA SER A 223 -4.27 2.61 -9.91
C SER A 223 -4.25 1.42 -10.87
N GLY A 224 -5.27 1.25 -11.70
CA GLY A 224 -5.32 0.18 -12.71
C GLY A 224 -4.19 0.25 -13.76
N GLU A 225 -3.82 1.44 -14.23
CA GLU A 225 -2.69 1.65 -15.14
C GLU A 225 -1.36 1.38 -14.42
N PHE A 226 -1.20 1.90 -13.20
CA PHE A 226 -0.02 1.62 -12.37
C PHE A 226 0.15 0.12 -12.10
N PHE A 227 -0.91 -0.59 -11.72
CA PHE A 227 -0.85 -2.03 -11.48
C PHE A 227 -0.41 -2.79 -12.74
N ALA A 228 -0.92 -2.39 -13.92
CA ALA A 228 -0.54 -3.04 -15.17
C ALA A 228 0.95 -2.83 -15.50
N ILE A 229 1.45 -1.61 -15.32
CA ILE A 229 2.86 -1.31 -15.59
C ILE A 229 3.75 -2.01 -14.55
N LEU A 230 3.49 -1.86 -13.26
CA LEU A 230 4.30 -2.45 -12.19
C LEU A 230 4.42 -3.98 -12.30
N THR A 231 3.33 -4.66 -12.67
CA THR A 231 3.36 -6.11 -12.83
C THR A 231 4.11 -6.56 -14.08
N ARG A 232 4.10 -5.76 -15.16
CA ARG A 232 4.75 -6.13 -16.44
C ARG A 232 6.18 -5.60 -16.54
N GLU A 233 6.42 -4.33 -16.22
CA GLU A 233 7.75 -3.69 -16.32
C GLU A 233 8.68 -4.11 -15.18
N ALA A 234 8.18 -4.06 -13.94
CA ALA A 234 8.99 -4.32 -12.75
C ALA A 234 8.88 -5.76 -12.23
N GLY A 235 8.02 -6.59 -12.84
CA GLY A 235 7.80 -7.97 -12.39
C GLY A 235 7.19 -8.09 -11.00
N LYS A 236 6.50 -7.06 -10.54
CA LYS A 236 5.87 -7.04 -9.21
C LYS A 236 4.70 -8.01 -9.12
N THR A 237 4.58 -8.69 -7.99
CA THR A 237 3.34 -9.42 -7.66
C THR A 237 2.19 -8.42 -7.47
N PRO A 238 0.92 -8.84 -7.55
CA PRO A 238 -0.21 -7.97 -7.23
C PRO A 238 -0.08 -7.31 -5.85
N LEU A 239 0.35 -8.04 -4.84
CA LEU A 239 0.55 -7.55 -3.49
C LEU A 239 1.64 -6.47 -3.41
N ASP A 240 2.77 -6.70 -4.09
CA ASP A 240 3.87 -5.73 -4.15
C ASP A 240 3.46 -4.47 -4.92
N ALA A 241 2.67 -4.61 -6.01
CA ALA A 241 2.16 -3.49 -6.77
C ALA A 241 1.20 -2.62 -5.95
N VAL A 242 0.34 -3.24 -5.13
CA VAL A 242 -0.48 -2.52 -4.15
C VAL A 242 0.39 -1.76 -3.16
N GLY A 243 1.44 -2.40 -2.63
CA GLY A 243 2.40 -1.77 -1.73
C GLY A 243 3.04 -0.53 -2.32
N GLU A 244 3.52 -0.61 -3.57
CA GLU A 244 4.12 0.51 -4.30
C GLU A 244 3.20 1.73 -4.41
N ILE A 245 1.95 1.52 -4.82
CA ILE A 245 0.98 2.64 -4.95
C ILE A 245 0.66 3.23 -3.59
N ARG A 246 0.40 2.39 -2.58
CA ARG A 246 0.07 2.85 -1.24
C ARG A 246 1.18 3.69 -0.65
N GLU A 247 2.41 3.23 -0.76
CA GLU A 247 3.58 3.96 -0.24
C GLU A 247 3.78 5.28 -0.98
N ALA A 248 3.66 5.29 -2.32
CA ALA A 248 3.77 6.50 -3.12
C ALA A 248 2.70 7.55 -2.75
N VAL A 249 1.45 7.12 -2.61
CA VAL A 249 0.33 7.97 -2.17
C VAL A 249 0.55 8.53 -0.77
N ASP A 250 1.01 7.67 0.14
CA ASP A 250 1.28 8.09 1.51
C ASP A 250 2.48 9.02 1.62
N PHE A 251 3.52 8.89 0.79
CA PHE A 251 4.58 9.88 0.67
C PHE A 251 4.07 11.24 0.22
N LEU A 252 3.24 11.29 -0.81
CA LEU A 252 2.65 12.55 -1.30
C LEU A 252 1.83 13.24 -0.21
N ARG A 253 0.96 12.51 0.48
CA ARG A 253 0.11 13.05 1.55
C ARG A 253 0.92 13.39 2.81
N TYR A 254 1.93 12.59 3.15
CA TYR A 254 2.81 12.86 4.29
C TYR A 254 3.62 14.14 4.07
N TYR A 255 4.32 14.28 2.96
CA TYR A 255 5.08 15.48 2.66
C TYR A 255 4.21 16.70 2.46
N ALA A 256 2.96 16.56 2.01
CA ALA A 256 2.00 17.66 1.96
C ALA A 256 1.76 18.26 3.36
N THR A 257 1.77 17.46 4.43
CA THR A 257 1.60 17.96 5.81
C THR A 257 2.82 18.75 6.31
N LEU A 258 3.98 18.56 5.69
CA LEU A 258 5.24 19.17 6.13
C LEU A 258 5.57 20.46 5.39
N THR A 259 4.83 20.83 4.35
CA THR A 259 5.14 22.01 3.48
C THR A 259 5.32 23.31 4.24
N ALA A 260 4.56 23.54 5.32
CA ALA A 260 4.63 24.72 6.16
C ALA A 260 5.85 24.72 7.09
N ASN A 261 6.44 23.56 7.36
CA ASN A 261 7.57 23.38 8.26
C ASN A 261 8.92 23.26 7.53
N CYS A 262 8.90 23.30 6.20
CA CYS A 262 10.11 23.30 5.41
C CYS A 262 10.80 24.67 5.50
N GLY A 263 12.12 24.64 5.65
CA GLY A 263 12.94 25.86 5.59
C GLY A 263 13.01 26.46 4.18
N THR A 264 13.98 27.33 3.94
CA THR A 264 14.24 27.91 2.62
C THR A 264 14.64 26.81 1.63
N PRO A 265 14.03 26.75 0.43
CA PRO A 265 14.42 25.79 -0.60
C PRO A 265 15.90 25.88 -0.98
N VAL A 266 16.62 24.79 -0.94
CA VAL A 266 18.06 24.77 -1.23
C VAL A 266 18.38 25.07 -2.69
N GLY A 267 17.50 24.74 -3.62
CA GLY A 267 17.70 24.97 -5.06
C GLY A 267 17.08 23.87 -5.90
N VAL A 268 17.87 23.36 -6.85
CA VAL A 268 17.49 22.21 -7.69
C VAL A 268 18.10 20.94 -7.11
N ILE A 269 17.29 19.91 -6.95
CA ILE A 269 17.69 18.61 -6.41
C ILE A 269 17.64 17.56 -7.51
N THR A 270 18.72 16.80 -7.67
CA THR A 270 18.71 15.58 -8.49
C THR A 270 18.16 14.42 -7.65
N CYS A 271 17.10 13.75 -8.13
CA CYS A 271 16.49 12.58 -7.51
C CYS A 271 16.77 11.34 -8.38
N ILE A 272 17.54 10.39 -7.87
CA ILE A 272 17.88 9.14 -8.56
C ILE A 272 17.30 7.96 -7.78
N SER A 273 16.36 7.25 -8.38
CA SER A 273 15.63 6.17 -7.75
C SER A 273 16.06 4.78 -8.22
N PRO A 274 15.83 3.74 -7.41
CA PRO A 274 16.16 2.36 -7.73
C PRO A 274 15.07 1.69 -8.56
N TRP A 275 15.39 0.52 -9.14
CA TRP A 275 14.47 -0.28 -9.92
C TRP A 275 13.53 -1.16 -9.06
N ASN A 276 13.90 -1.49 -7.83
CA ASN A 276 13.16 -2.41 -6.97
C ASN A 276 11.96 -1.77 -6.25
N PHE A 277 11.95 -0.44 -6.10
CA PHE A 277 10.81 0.38 -5.67
C PHE A 277 10.62 1.54 -6.66
N PRO A 278 10.21 1.21 -7.90
CA PRO A 278 10.28 2.15 -9.01
C PRO A 278 9.22 3.26 -8.95
N LEU A 279 8.15 3.07 -8.18
CA LEU A 279 7.11 4.08 -7.96
C LEU A 279 7.23 4.72 -6.58
N ALA A 280 7.33 3.92 -5.52
CA ALA A 280 7.28 4.40 -4.15
C ALA A 280 8.48 5.31 -3.83
N ILE A 281 9.71 4.81 -3.97
CA ILE A 281 10.92 5.60 -3.67
C ILE A 281 11.07 6.75 -4.66
N PHE A 282 10.78 6.54 -5.94
CA PHE A 282 10.78 7.59 -6.95
C PHE A 282 9.88 8.75 -6.54
N THR A 283 8.64 8.46 -6.18
CA THR A 283 7.66 9.46 -5.72
C THR A 283 8.09 10.11 -4.40
N GLY A 284 8.62 9.32 -3.45
CA GLY A 284 9.04 9.82 -2.14
C GLY A 284 10.13 10.88 -2.21
N GLN A 285 11.18 10.65 -3.00
CA GLN A 285 12.26 11.61 -3.23
C GLN A 285 11.72 12.90 -3.86
N ILE A 286 10.90 12.78 -4.91
CA ILE A 286 10.30 13.92 -5.62
C ILE A 286 9.37 14.70 -4.70
N ALA A 287 8.47 14.02 -3.97
CA ALA A 287 7.50 14.65 -3.10
C ALA A 287 8.18 15.44 -1.96
N GLY A 288 9.23 14.88 -1.36
CA GLY A 288 10.00 15.56 -0.32
C GLY A 288 10.66 16.86 -0.84
N ALA A 289 11.29 16.82 -2.00
CA ALA A 289 11.91 17.96 -2.63
C ALA A 289 10.89 19.04 -3.03
N LEU A 290 9.77 18.64 -3.66
CA LEU A 290 8.69 19.55 -4.05
C LEU A 290 7.97 20.17 -2.85
N ALA A 291 7.77 19.41 -1.78
CA ALA A 291 7.18 19.94 -0.54
C ALA A 291 8.03 21.06 0.06
N ALA A 292 9.36 20.93 -0.02
CA ALA A 292 10.28 21.97 0.40
C ALA A 292 10.35 23.17 -0.57
N GLY A 293 9.71 23.10 -1.74
CA GLY A 293 9.74 24.15 -2.76
C GLY A 293 11.00 24.11 -3.64
N CYS A 294 11.74 23.00 -3.64
CA CYS A 294 12.88 22.80 -4.51
C CYS A 294 12.42 22.45 -5.93
N GLY A 295 13.29 22.69 -6.92
CA GLY A 295 13.18 22.11 -8.24
C GLY A 295 13.72 20.68 -8.25
N VAL A 296 13.21 19.83 -9.13
CA VAL A 296 13.56 18.41 -9.21
C VAL A 296 13.99 18.03 -10.61
N LEU A 297 15.14 17.38 -10.71
CA LEU A 297 15.60 16.64 -11.88
C LEU A 297 15.53 15.14 -11.52
N ALA A 298 14.49 14.46 -12.00
CA ALA A 298 14.23 13.08 -11.66
C ALA A 298 14.84 12.13 -12.68
N LYS A 299 15.70 11.22 -12.21
CA LYS A 299 16.27 10.13 -13.02
C LYS A 299 15.73 8.79 -12.49
N PRO A 300 14.78 8.15 -13.17
CA PRO A 300 14.34 6.80 -12.82
C PRO A 300 15.44 5.78 -13.12
N ALA A 301 15.29 4.59 -12.56
CA ALA A 301 16.12 3.46 -12.95
C ALA A 301 15.89 3.08 -14.42
N GLU A 302 16.95 2.60 -15.06
CA GLU A 302 16.98 2.24 -16.49
C GLU A 302 16.02 1.12 -16.84
N GLN A 303 15.72 0.26 -15.87
CA GLN A 303 14.83 -0.90 -15.98
C GLN A 303 13.35 -0.55 -15.90
N THR A 304 13.00 0.61 -15.30
CA THR A 304 11.62 0.95 -14.93
C THR A 304 11.21 2.37 -15.30
N PRO A 305 11.44 2.80 -16.56
CA PRO A 305 11.13 4.16 -17.00
C PRO A 305 9.63 4.40 -17.23
N LEU A 306 8.84 3.35 -17.54
CA LEU A 306 7.43 3.52 -17.92
C LEU A 306 6.56 3.90 -16.73
N VAL A 307 6.76 3.25 -15.58
CA VAL A 307 6.04 3.60 -14.35
C VAL A 307 6.43 5.00 -13.87
N ALA A 308 7.69 5.38 -14.00
CA ALA A 308 8.17 6.71 -13.66
C ALA A 308 7.54 7.79 -14.57
N ASP A 309 7.42 7.53 -15.87
CA ASP A 309 6.76 8.45 -16.81
C ASP A 309 5.28 8.67 -16.43
N LEU A 310 4.56 7.60 -16.06
CA LEU A 310 3.18 7.72 -15.59
C LEU A 310 3.12 8.59 -14.33
N ALA A 311 4.00 8.34 -13.35
CA ALA A 311 4.08 9.11 -12.12
C ALA A 311 4.30 10.62 -12.38
N ILE A 312 5.25 10.95 -13.26
CA ILE A 312 5.52 12.33 -13.65
C ILE A 312 4.31 12.97 -14.35
N ARG A 313 3.64 12.25 -15.24
CA ARG A 313 2.43 12.76 -15.91
C ARG A 313 1.34 13.14 -14.89
N GLN A 314 1.14 12.32 -13.88
CA GLN A 314 0.15 12.62 -12.84
C GLN A 314 0.55 13.81 -11.97
N LEU A 315 1.83 13.95 -11.60
CA LEU A 315 2.34 15.11 -10.86
C LEU A 315 2.17 16.42 -11.64
N LEU A 316 2.50 16.41 -12.92
CA LEU A 316 2.31 17.57 -13.80
C LEU A 316 0.82 17.89 -13.99
N ALA A 317 -0.04 16.88 -14.16
CA ALA A 317 -1.49 17.03 -14.26
C ALA A 317 -2.11 17.60 -12.98
N ALA A 318 -1.56 17.24 -11.80
CA ALA A 318 -1.97 17.81 -10.52
C ALA A 318 -1.61 19.30 -10.37
N GLY A 319 -0.70 19.81 -11.19
CA GLY A 319 -0.34 21.23 -11.21
C GLY A 319 1.09 21.55 -10.76
N VAL A 320 1.98 20.56 -10.69
CA VAL A 320 3.42 20.83 -10.55
C VAL A 320 3.92 21.49 -11.84
N PRO A 321 4.58 22.67 -11.80
CA PRO A 321 5.04 23.30 -13.03
C PRO A 321 6.26 22.58 -13.62
N ALA A 322 6.35 22.54 -14.94
CA ALA A 322 7.40 21.79 -15.64
C ALA A 322 8.83 22.25 -15.28
N HIS A 323 9.05 23.54 -14.96
CA HIS A 323 10.37 24.01 -14.54
C HIS A 323 10.77 23.48 -13.16
N ALA A 324 9.80 23.13 -12.32
CA ALA A 324 10.06 22.58 -10.99
C ALA A 324 10.12 21.05 -10.96
N LEU A 325 9.70 20.37 -12.02
CA LEU A 325 9.77 18.91 -12.12
C LEU A 325 10.06 18.49 -13.57
N GLN A 326 11.25 17.97 -13.78
CA GLN A 326 11.68 17.42 -15.07
C GLN A 326 12.15 15.99 -14.87
N CYS A 327 11.94 15.12 -15.87
CA CYS A 327 12.30 13.72 -15.84
C CYS A 327 13.22 13.36 -16.99
N LEU A 328 14.32 12.69 -16.66
CA LEU A 328 15.37 12.30 -17.61
C LEU A 328 15.63 10.78 -17.49
N PRO A 329 14.83 9.94 -18.16
CA PRO A 329 15.17 8.52 -18.28
C PRO A 329 16.46 8.37 -19.05
N GLY A 330 17.35 7.51 -18.61
CA GLY A 330 18.66 7.28 -19.25
C GLY A 330 19.64 6.57 -18.33
N ASP A 331 20.80 6.25 -18.86
CA ASP A 331 21.82 5.49 -18.13
C ASP A 331 22.53 6.32 -17.04
N GLY A 332 23.18 5.61 -16.12
CA GLY A 332 23.92 6.22 -15.02
C GLY A 332 25.17 6.96 -15.46
N ALA A 333 25.84 6.47 -16.51
CA ALA A 333 27.11 7.02 -16.97
C ALA A 333 26.95 8.37 -17.69
N THR A 334 25.88 8.51 -18.46
CA THR A 334 25.58 9.74 -19.20
C THR A 334 24.75 10.70 -18.36
N VAL A 335 23.52 10.30 -18.04
CA VAL A 335 22.55 11.18 -17.35
C VAL A 335 22.87 11.32 -15.86
N GLY A 336 23.15 10.18 -15.19
CA GLY A 336 23.40 10.17 -13.75
C GLY A 336 24.63 11.01 -13.37
N VAL A 337 25.75 10.79 -14.06
CA VAL A 337 26.99 11.53 -13.82
C VAL A 337 26.77 13.03 -14.10
N ALA A 338 26.18 13.39 -15.23
CA ALA A 338 25.93 14.78 -15.58
C ALA A 338 25.08 15.50 -14.54
N LEU A 339 23.98 14.87 -14.06
CA LEU A 339 23.09 15.47 -13.06
C LEU A 339 23.66 15.52 -11.63
N THR A 340 24.75 14.81 -11.34
CA THR A 340 25.40 14.81 -10.02
C THR A 340 26.72 15.57 -9.98
N SER A 341 27.20 16.03 -11.14
CA SER A 341 28.45 16.80 -11.29
C SER A 341 28.25 18.24 -11.77
N ASP A 342 27.00 18.67 -11.99
CA ASP A 342 26.76 20.03 -12.50
C ASP A 342 26.59 21.05 -11.35
N PRO A 343 27.32 22.17 -11.33
CA PRO A 343 27.27 23.14 -10.24
C PRO A 343 25.91 23.84 -10.07
N ARG A 344 24.99 23.73 -11.03
CA ARG A 344 23.61 24.24 -10.91
C ARG A 344 22.74 23.36 -9.98
N VAL A 345 23.19 22.12 -9.71
CA VAL A 345 22.51 21.20 -8.77
C VAL A 345 22.92 21.55 -7.34
N SER A 346 21.95 21.69 -6.47
CA SER A 346 22.15 22.13 -5.08
C SER A 346 22.19 20.96 -4.08
N ALA A 347 21.60 19.80 -4.43
CA ALA A 347 21.57 18.62 -3.59
C ALA A 347 21.27 17.37 -4.44
N VAL A 348 21.55 16.19 -3.88
CA VAL A 348 21.24 14.90 -4.51
C VAL A 348 20.51 14.02 -3.51
N ALA A 349 19.39 13.41 -3.93
CA ALA A 349 18.72 12.30 -3.27
C ALA A 349 18.92 11.03 -4.13
N PHE A 350 19.57 10.04 -3.57
CA PHE A 350 19.95 8.81 -4.25
C PHE A 350 19.48 7.58 -3.45
N THR A 351 18.93 6.61 -4.15
CA THR A 351 18.72 5.27 -3.60
C THR A 351 19.26 4.23 -4.60
N GLY A 352 20.15 3.37 -4.14
CA GLY A 352 20.78 2.36 -4.99
C GLY A 352 21.97 1.66 -4.34
N SER A 353 22.97 1.29 -5.12
CA SER A 353 24.15 0.59 -4.58
C SER A 353 25.10 1.53 -3.80
N THR A 354 25.80 0.97 -2.83
CA THR A 354 26.79 1.70 -2.02
C THR A 354 27.93 2.25 -2.90
N GLU A 355 28.34 1.50 -3.92
CA GLU A 355 29.40 1.90 -4.86
C GLU A 355 28.99 3.17 -5.63
N ASN A 356 27.75 3.19 -6.14
CA ASN A 356 27.21 4.36 -6.85
C ASN A 356 27.06 5.57 -5.92
N ALA A 357 26.57 5.37 -4.68
CA ALA A 357 26.51 6.45 -3.69
C ALA A 357 27.88 7.06 -3.40
N GLN A 358 28.92 6.23 -3.28
CA GLN A 358 30.30 6.71 -3.11
C GLN A 358 30.81 7.46 -4.33
N ALA A 359 30.51 6.99 -5.54
CA ALA A 359 30.86 7.69 -6.77
C ALA A 359 30.19 9.06 -6.87
N ILE A 360 28.89 9.12 -6.58
CA ILE A 360 28.13 10.37 -6.52
C ILE A 360 28.73 11.33 -5.48
N ARG A 361 29.05 10.83 -4.28
CA ARG A 361 29.65 11.68 -3.24
C ARG A 361 30.98 12.29 -3.68
N ARG A 362 31.83 11.54 -4.40
CA ARG A 362 33.09 12.07 -4.94
C ARG A 362 32.81 13.13 -6.00
N ALA A 363 31.94 12.84 -6.98
CA ALA A 363 31.57 13.78 -8.02
C ALA A 363 30.97 15.09 -7.45
N MET A 364 30.12 15.01 -6.45
CA MET A 364 29.59 16.19 -5.75
C MET A 364 30.69 16.99 -5.05
N ALA A 365 31.62 16.32 -4.36
CA ALA A 365 32.69 17.00 -3.64
C ALA A 365 33.65 17.78 -4.57
N GLU A 366 33.81 17.33 -5.81
CA GLU A 366 34.64 17.95 -6.81
C GLU A 366 33.93 19.09 -7.57
N ASN A 367 32.59 18.99 -7.75
CA ASN A 367 31.91 19.82 -8.73
C ASN A 367 30.79 20.70 -8.15
N LEU A 368 30.16 20.32 -7.04
CA LEU A 368 29.06 21.06 -6.45
C LEU A 368 29.56 22.07 -5.38
N ALA A 369 28.67 22.95 -4.96
CA ALA A 369 28.98 23.89 -3.89
C ALA A 369 29.38 23.16 -2.60
N PRO A 370 30.36 23.65 -1.83
CA PRO A 370 30.75 23.07 -0.56
C PRO A 370 29.53 22.92 0.38
N GLY A 371 29.36 21.72 0.94
CA GLY A 371 28.23 21.43 1.84
C GLY A 371 26.91 21.09 1.14
N ALA A 372 26.90 20.89 -0.18
CA ALA A 372 25.73 20.39 -0.91
C ALA A 372 25.25 19.06 -0.29
N PRO A 373 23.98 18.96 0.15
CA PRO A 373 23.49 17.75 0.80
C PRO A 373 23.42 16.54 -0.14
N LEU A 374 23.84 15.38 0.37
CA LEU A 374 23.60 14.09 -0.24
C LEU A 374 22.74 13.24 0.72
N VAL A 375 21.53 12.90 0.31
CA VAL A 375 20.73 11.84 0.93
C VAL A 375 21.00 10.57 0.15
N ALA A 376 21.67 9.60 0.76
CA ALA A 376 22.04 8.35 0.10
C ALA A 376 21.51 7.14 0.89
N GLU A 377 20.46 6.53 0.38
CA GLU A 377 19.92 5.27 0.87
C GLU A 377 20.52 4.12 0.06
N THR A 378 21.19 3.22 0.75
CA THR A 378 21.90 2.09 0.09
C THR A 378 21.50 0.76 0.70
N GLY A 379 22.07 -0.33 0.21
CA GLY A 379 21.89 -1.65 0.79
C GLY A 379 22.49 -1.76 2.20
N GLY A 380 22.09 -2.81 2.91
CA GLY A 380 22.54 -3.08 4.26
C GLY A 380 22.66 -4.58 4.54
N LEU A 381 23.25 -4.92 5.67
CA LEU A 381 23.22 -6.26 6.27
C LEU A 381 22.17 -6.22 7.38
N ASN A 382 20.95 -6.68 7.07
CA ASN A 382 19.84 -6.61 7.99
C ASN A 382 19.87 -7.84 8.91
N ALA A 383 19.76 -7.61 10.23
CA ALA A 383 19.77 -8.68 11.20
C ALA A 383 18.38 -8.81 11.86
N MET A 384 17.90 -10.04 12.00
CA MET A 384 16.76 -10.38 12.82
C MET A 384 17.26 -11.20 14.02
N ILE A 385 16.97 -10.72 15.23
CA ILE A 385 17.34 -11.40 16.47
C ILE A 385 16.08 -12.07 17.03
N VAL A 386 16.10 -13.40 17.11
CA VAL A 386 15.00 -14.19 17.66
C VAL A 386 15.43 -14.74 19.03
N ASP A 387 14.80 -14.24 20.08
CA ASP A 387 15.03 -14.65 21.47
C ASP A 387 14.16 -15.86 21.84
N SER A 388 14.51 -16.55 22.94
CA SER A 388 13.76 -17.72 23.43
C SER A 388 12.34 -17.39 23.91
N THR A 389 12.01 -16.12 24.11
CA THR A 389 10.67 -15.62 24.47
C THR A 389 9.81 -15.30 23.26
N ALA A 390 10.35 -15.36 22.03
CA ALA A 390 9.61 -15.06 20.80
C ALA A 390 8.55 -16.13 20.52
N LEU A 391 7.42 -15.68 19.94
CA LEU A 391 6.42 -16.57 19.38
C LEU A 391 6.93 -17.15 18.06
N LEU A 392 7.21 -18.45 18.00
CA LEU A 392 7.87 -19.10 16.88
C LEU A 392 7.12 -18.93 15.56
N GLU A 393 5.79 -19.05 15.57
CA GLU A 393 4.95 -18.93 14.38
C GLU A 393 5.00 -17.51 13.80
N GLN A 394 5.09 -16.50 14.65
CA GLN A 394 5.27 -15.12 14.21
C GLN A 394 6.68 -14.92 13.67
N ALA A 395 7.70 -15.40 14.36
CA ALA A 395 9.10 -15.30 13.91
C ALA A 395 9.30 -15.95 12.54
N VAL A 396 8.74 -17.15 12.30
CA VAL A 396 8.79 -17.83 10.99
C VAL A 396 8.11 -16.97 9.91
N ARG A 397 6.92 -16.44 10.20
CA ARG A 397 6.19 -15.57 9.25
C ARG A 397 7.00 -14.34 8.89
N ASP A 398 7.57 -13.67 9.89
CA ASP A 398 8.34 -12.44 9.72
C ASP A 398 9.65 -12.70 8.95
N VAL A 399 10.34 -13.83 9.22
CA VAL A 399 11.52 -14.27 8.45
C VAL A 399 11.15 -14.51 6.99
N VAL A 400 10.07 -15.25 6.73
CA VAL A 400 9.63 -15.55 5.36
C VAL A 400 9.25 -14.26 4.61
N ALA A 401 8.50 -13.38 5.24
CA ALA A 401 8.13 -12.09 4.65
C ALA A 401 9.36 -11.21 4.41
N SER A 402 10.30 -11.14 5.36
CA SER A 402 11.50 -10.33 5.22
C SER A 402 12.43 -10.85 4.11
N ALA A 403 12.71 -12.15 4.09
CA ALA A 403 13.72 -12.73 3.20
C ALA A 403 13.21 -12.97 1.76
N PHE A 404 11.91 -13.27 1.57
CA PHE A 404 11.41 -13.80 0.30
C PHE A 404 10.35 -12.92 -0.38
N GLN A 405 9.67 -12.03 0.32
CA GLN A 405 8.75 -11.11 -0.34
C GLN A 405 9.47 -10.29 -1.41
N SER A 406 8.83 -10.04 -2.56
CA SER A 406 9.43 -9.34 -3.71
C SER A 406 10.73 -10.02 -4.19
N ALA A 407 10.83 -11.36 -4.10
CA ALA A 407 12.02 -12.16 -4.40
C ALA A 407 13.29 -11.73 -3.61
N GLY A 408 13.11 -11.17 -2.40
CA GLY A 408 14.20 -10.64 -1.58
C GLY A 408 14.86 -9.37 -2.12
N GLN A 409 14.28 -8.75 -3.15
CA GLN A 409 14.84 -7.57 -3.82
C GLN A 409 14.52 -6.27 -3.05
N ARG A 410 14.89 -6.23 -1.77
CA ARG A 410 14.67 -5.08 -0.90
C ARG A 410 15.92 -4.74 -0.11
N CYS A 411 16.15 -3.45 0.16
CA CYS A 411 17.22 -2.98 1.03
C CYS A 411 17.07 -3.49 2.48
N SER A 412 15.85 -3.87 2.87
CA SER A 412 15.48 -4.38 4.20
C SER A 412 15.28 -5.91 4.25
N ALA A 413 15.64 -6.64 3.20
CA ALA A 413 15.54 -8.10 3.15
C ALA A 413 16.67 -8.80 3.92
#